data_7c9241b84aa5fd4256c726a98e7a165d
#
_entry.id   7c9241b84aa5fd4256c726a98e7a165d
#
_cell.length_a   1.000
_cell.length_b   1.000
_cell.length_c   1.000
_cell.angle_alpha   90.00
_cell.angle_beta   90.00
_cell.angle_gamma   90.00
#
_symmetry.space_group_name_H-M   'P 1'
#
loop_
_entity.id
_entity.type
_entity.pdbx_description
1 polymer ?
#
loop_
_entity_poly.entity_id
_entity_poly.type
_entity_poly.pdbx_seq_one_letter_code
_entity_poly.pdbx_strand_id
1 'polypeptide(L)'
;MTEVAPRVDEAAESPVALASHGAQTNRERVSRRQVDKFAERRAQLAGAALQTLAELGYARTSLREIAQNSHFSHGVLHYYFSDKEDLITHCVRQYEAACVTRYDEIVATASSAEELKREFSAAMALTLRTDAPMHRLWYDLRNQSLFEESFRADVLEIDQRREEMIWRVISRYASFAGIEVALSPHAAYAILDGLFQQALLHHLAGNEAAAEDLRANVVRVLDILEARKAPA
;
A
#
# COMPACT_ATOMS: atom_id res chain seq x y z
N MET A 1 -68.09 45.17 -0.65
CA MET A 1 -66.62 45.15 -0.82
C MET A 1 -66.22 43.75 -0.61
N THR A 2 -66.06 42.98 -1.65
CA THR A 2 -65.78 41.53 -1.66
C THR A 2 -64.41 41.37 -2.29
N GLU A 3 -63.44 41.00 -1.46
CA GLU A 3 -62.06 40.80 -1.82
C GLU A 3 -61.88 39.38 -2.34
N VAL A 4 -61.41 39.28 -3.57
CA VAL A 4 -61.16 38.00 -4.28
C VAL A 4 -59.66 37.66 -4.12
N ALA A 5 -59.36 36.56 -3.45
CA ALA A 5 -58.03 36.02 -3.34
C ALA A 5 -57.55 35.38 -4.68
N PRO A 6 -56.27 35.48 -5.06
CA PRO A 6 -55.75 34.82 -6.26
C PRO A 6 -55.52 33.35 -6.03
N ARG A 7 -55.93 32.54 -7.02
CA ARG A 7 -55.62 31.11 -7.17
C ARG A 7 -54.15 30.94 -7.46
N VAL A 8 -53.47 30.08 -6.72
CA VAL A 8 -52.15 29.59 -7.02
C VAL A 8 -52.29 28.47 -8.05
N ASP A 9 -51.70 28.67 -9.23
CA ASP A 9 -51.58 27.64 -10.26
C ASP A 9 -50.52 26.62 -9.80
N GLU A 10 -50.98 25.41 -9.52
CA GLU A 10 -50.15 24.25 -9.22
C GLU A 10 -49.69 23.68 -10.59
N ALA A 11 -48.46 24.03 -10.97
CA ALA A 11 -47.81 23.52 -12.17
C ALA A 11 -47.60 22.02 -12.02
N ALA A 12 -48.43 21.23 -12.67
CA ALA A 12 -48.27 19.79 -12.79
C ALA A 12 -47.00 19.46 -13.56
N GLU A 13 -46.00 18.91 -12.90
CA GLU A 13 -44.81 18.39 -13.55
C GLU A 13 -45.17 17.31 -14.56
N SER A 14 -44.76 17.49 -15.81
CA SER A 14 -45.02 16.58 -16.91
C SER A 14 -44.39 15.19 -16.66
N PRO A 15 -45.13 14.09 -16.88
CA PRO A 15 -44.63 12.71 -16.69
C PRO A 15 -43.39 12.35 -17.53
N VAL A 16 -43.07 13.13 -18.55
CA VAL A 16 -41.88 12.96 -19.41
C VAL A 16 -40.59 13.32 -18.68
N ALA A 17 -40.60 14.28 -17.73
CA ALA A 17 -39.44 14.68 -16.96
C ALA A 17 -39.04 13.62 -15.91
N LEU A 18 -40.00 12.95 -15.30
CA LEU A 18 -39.79 11.86 -14.35
C LEU A 18 -39.24 10.59 -15.03
N ALA A 19 -39.65 10.29 -16.26
CA ALA A 19 -39.14 9.14 -17.02
C ALA A 19 -37.70 9.33 -17.49
N SER A 20 -37.28 10.57 -17.83
CA SER A 20 -35.91 10.88 -18.24
C SER A 20 -34.93 10.82 -17.05
N HIS A 21 -35.29 11.26 -15.84
CA HIS A 21 -34.48 11.15 -14.64
C HIS A 21 -34.26 9.70 -14.20
N GLY A 22 -35.31 8.86 -14.26
CA GLY A 22 -35.22 7.44 -13.93
C GLY A 22 -34.34 6.63 -14.91
N ALA A 23 -34.35 7.01 -16.20
CA ALA A 23 -33.52 6.37 -17.21
C ALA A 23 -32.05 6.76 -17.10
N GLN A 24 -31.75 8.00 -16.72
CA GLN A 24 -30.39 8.51 -16.51
C GLN A 24 -29.74 7.86 -15.29
N THR A 25 -30.43 7.78 -14.17
CA THR A 25 -29.96 7.12 -12.94
C THR A 25 -29.79 5.61 -13.12
N ASN A 26 -30.56 4.96 -13.99
CA ASN A 26 -30.38 3.53 -14.28
C ASN A 26 -29.14 3.27 -15.16
N ARG A 27 -28.89 4.13 -16.15
CA ARG A 27 -27.67 4.07 -16.97
C ARG A 27 -26.42 4.32 -16.13
N GLU A 28 -26.44 5.28 -15.23
CA GLU A 28 -25.35 5.58 -14.32
C GLU A 28 -25.08 4.40 -13.37
N ARG A 29 -26.12 3.75 -12.83
CA ARG A 29 -25.97 2.55 -12.00
C ARG A 29 -25.39 1.37 -12.76
N VAL A 30 -25.83 1.14 -14.00
CA VAL A 30 -25.30 0.07 -14.86
C VAL A 30 -23.85 0.35 -15.23
N SER A 31 -23.51 1.59 -15.61
CA SER A 31 -22.13 2.00 -15.89
C SER A 31 -21.22 1.81 -14.68
N ARG A 32 -21.65 2.26 -13.50
CA ARG A 32 -20.89 2.09 -12.24
C ARG A 32 -20.66 0.62 -11.92
N ARG A 33 -21.69 -0.23 -12.05
CA ARG A 33 -21.56 -1.69 -11.84
C ARG A 33 -20.60 -2.35 -12.84
N GLN A 34 -20.53 -1.86 -14.08
CA GLN A 34 -19.57 -2.38 -15.07
C GLN A 34 -18.14 -1.97 -14.71
N VAL A 35 -17.95 -0.72 -14.29
CA VAL A 35 -16.64 -0.22 -13.81
C VAL A 35 -16.18 -1.01 -12.58
N ASP A 36 -17.09 -1.23 -11.61
CA ASP A 36 -16.78 -1.99 -10.40
C ASP A 36 -16.38 -3.43 -10.73
N LYS A 37 -17.12 -4.11 -11.62
CA LYS A 37 -16.78 -5.47 -12.07
C LYS A 37 -15.46 -5.54 -12.82
N PHE A 38 -15.15 -4.52 -13.62
CA PHE A 38 -13.86 -4.45 -14.32
C PHE A 38 -12.71 -4.29 -13.33
N ALA A 39 -12.85 -3.37 -12.35
CA ALA A 39 -11.87 -3.15 -11.31
C ALA A 39 -11.67 -4.40 -10.42
N GLU A 40 -12.77 -5.06 -10.02
CA GLU A 40 -12.72 -6.30 -9.25
C GLU A 40 -11.98 -7.42 -10.01
N ARG A 41 -12.28 -7.57 -11.30
CA ARG A 41 -11.60 -8.57 -12.12
C ARG A 41 -10.12 -8.26 -12.32
N ARG A 42 -9.80 -6.98 -12.48
CA ARG A 42 -8.42 -6.51 -12.55
C ARG A 42 -7.66 -6.83 -11.27
N ALA A 43 -8.27 -6.62 -10.11
CA ALA A 43 -7.69 -6.96 -8.80
C ALA A 43 -7.47 -8.48 -8.63
N GLN A 44 -8.42 -9.32 -9.06
CA GLN A 44 -8.26 -10.79 -9.04
C GLN A 44 -7.10 -11.27 -9.92
N LEU A 45 -6.98 -10.71 -11.13
CA LEU A 45 -5.90 -11.03 -12.07
C LEU A 45 -4.54 -10.60 -11.50
N ALA A 46 -4.48 -9.40 -10.93
CA ALA A 46 -3.29 -8.88 -10.28
C ALA A 46 -2.85 -9.74 -9.08
N GLY A 47 -3.80 -10.17 -8.23
CA GLY A 47 -3.51 -11.06 -7.10
C GLY A 47 -2.91 -12.40 -7.54
N ALA A 48 -3.42 -13.00 -8.61
CA ALA A 48 -2.86 -14.24 -9.16
C ALA A 48 -1.50 -14.04 -9.85
N ALA A 49 -1.29 -12.87 -10.48
CA ALA A 49 -0.02 -12.54 -11.11
C ALA A 49 1.08 -12.25 -10.07
N LEU A 50 0.68 -11.74 -8.91
CA LEU A 50 1.62 -11.27 -7.88
C LEU A 50 2.58 -12.36 -7.41
N GLN A 51 2.11 -13.61 -7.27
CA GLN A 51 2.95 -14.73 -6.88
C GLN A 51 4.01 -15.02 -7.93
N THR A 52 3.62 -15.09 -9.21
CA THR A 52 4.56 -15.29 -10.32
C THR A 52 5.61 -14.18 -10.39
N LEU A 53 5.18 -12.93 -10.18
CA LEU A 53 6.07 -11.78 -10.12
C LEU A 53 7.05 -11.86 -8.96
N ALA A 54 6.58 -12.27 -7.78
CA ALA A 54 7.42 -12.42 -6.60
C ALA A 54 8.47 -13.53 -6.77
N GLU A 55 8.17 -14.57 -7.55
CA GLU A 55 9.10 -15.68 -7.82
C GLU A 55 10.11 -15.31 -8.91
N LEU A 56 9.69 -14.72 -10.03
CA LEU A 56 10.53 -14.45 -11.21
C LEU A 56 11.25 -13.10 -11.16
N GLY A 57 10.68 -12.11 -10.47
CA GLY A 57 11.13 -10.72 -10.46
C GLY A 57 10.71 -9.95 -11.72
N TYR A 58 10.94 -8.63 -11.71
CA TYR A 58 10.53 -7.72 -12.79
C TYR A 58 11.15 -8.09 -14.14
N ALA A 59 12.47 -8.29 -14.18
CA ALA A 59 13.19 -8.48 -15.43
C ALA A 59 12.82 -9.76 -16.19
N ARG A 60 12.44 -10.82 -15.47
CA ARG A 60 12.11 -12.13 -16.04
C ARG A 60 10.62 -12.34 -16.30
N THR A 61 9.79 -11.35 -15.99
CA THR A 61 8.35 -11.48 -16.12
C THR A 61 7.84 -10.79 -17.36
N SER A 62 6.99 -11.48 -18.11
CA SER A 62 6.19 -10.97 -19.21
C SER A 62 4.72 -11.37 -18.99
N LEU A 63 3.76 -10.68 -19.63
CA LEU A 63 2.34 -11.09 -19.59
C LEU A 63 2.14 -12.54 -20.04
N ARG A 64 3.00 -13.04 -20.93
CA ARG A 64 2.97 -14.43 -21.40
C ARG A 64 3.40 -15.40 -20.29
N GLU A 65 4.46 -15.11 -19.56
CA GLU A 65 4.95 -15.93 -18.44
C GLU A 65 3.96 -15.92 -17.30
N ILE A 66 3.34 -14.77 -17.00
CA ILE A 66 2.25 -14.70 -16.01
C ILE A 66 1.09 -15.59 -16.44
N ALA A 67 0.68 -15.55 -17.72
CA ALA A 67 -0.37 -16.40 -18.23
C ALA A 67 -0.03 -17.89 -18.11
N GLN A 68 1.23 -18.27 -18.40
CA GLN A 68 1.68 -19.67 -18.31
C GLN A 68 1.71 -20.22 -16.88
N ASN A 69 1.97 -19.33 -15.90
CA ASN A 69 2.05 -19.68 -14.46
C ASN A 69 0.75 -19.35 -13.70
N SER A 70 -0.33 -19.01 -14.39
CA SER A 70 -1.63 -18.70 -13.81
C SER A 70 -2.76 -19.44 -14.53
N HIS A 71 -3.96 -19.38 -13.97
CA HIS A 71 -5.16 -19.94 -14.61
C HIS A 71 -5.77 -19.03 -15.71
N PHE A 72 -5.06 -17.94 -16.08
CA PHE A 72 -5.57 -16.96 -17.02
C PHE A 72 -4.88 -17.08 -18.38
N SER A 73 -5.67 -16.88 -19.46
CA SER A 73 -5.10 -16.81 -20.79
C SER A 73 -4.38 -15.47 -21.02
N HIS A 74 -3.38 -15.49 -21.88
CA HIS A 74 -2.68 -14.28 -22.32
C HIS A 74 -3.64 -13.20 -22.89
N GLY A 75 -4.67 -13.60 -23.62
CA GLY A 75 -5.69 -12.68 -24.15
C GLY A 75 -6.51 -12.01 -23.05
N VAL A 76 -6.80 -12.71 -21.95
CA VAL A 76 -7.48 -12.12 -20.79
C VAL A 76 -6.60 -11.07 -20.13
N LEU A 77 -5.32 -11.35 -19.92
CA LEU A 77 -4.40 -10.36 -19.35
C LEU A 77 -4.30 -9.11 -20.20
N HIS A 78 -4.14 -9.23 -21.52
CA HIS A 78 -4.10 -8.09 -22.44
C HIS A 78 -5.41 -7.29 -22.55
N TYR A 79 -6.55 -7.89 -22.21
CA TYR A 79 -7.80 -7.14 -22.13
C TYR A 79 -7.86 -6.20 -20.92
N TYR A 80 -7.25 -6.60 -19.79
CA TYR A 80 -7.30 -5.85 -18.54
C TYR A 80 -6.08 -4.97 -18.28
N PHE A 81 -4.94 -5.28 -18.90
CA PHE A 81 -3.67 -4.57 -18.71
C PHE A 81 -3.05 -4.23 -20.05
N SER A 82 -2.67 -2.97 -20.22
CA SER A 82 -2.08 -2.46 -21.45
C SER A 82 -0.72 -3.11 -21.75
N ASP A 83 0.07 -3.28 -20.71
CA ASP A 83 1.42 -3.82 -20.77
C ASP A 83 1.81 -4.48 -19.43
N LYS A 84 3.07 -4.91 -19.35
CA LYS A 84 3.65 -5.51 -18.16
C LYS A 84 3.72 -4.51 -16.99
N GLU A 85 4.08 -3.29 -17.28
CA GLU A 85 4.26 -2.21 -16.32
C GLU A 85 2.93 -1.88 -15.62
N ASP A 86 1.85 -1.76 -16.36
CA ASP A 86 0.50 -1.55 -15.84
C ASP A 86 0.05 -2.69 -14.91
N LEU A 87 0.28 -3.95 -15.28
CA LEU A 87 -0.02 -5.08 -14.42
C LEU A 87 0.82 -5.07 -13.14
N ILE A 88 2.14 -4.90 -13.26
CA ILE A 88 3.04 -4.93 -12.11
C ILE A 88 2.74 -3.79 -11.13
N THR A 89 2.57 -2.58 -11.65
CA THR A 89 2.19 -1.42 -10.83
C THR A 89 0.90 -1.66 -10.08
N HIS A 90 -0.12 -2.22 -10.77
CA HIS A 90 -1.39 -2.56 -10.14
C HIS A 90 -1.22 -3.62 -9.03
N CYS A 91 -0.44 -4.67 -9.27
CA CYS A 91 -0.13 -5.72 -8.29
C CYS A 91 0.53 -5.13 -7.03
N VAL A 92 1.55 -4.29 -7.24
CA VAL A 92 2.32 -3.72 -6.11
C VAL A 92 1.47 -2.72 -5.34
N ARG A 93 0.70 -1.86 -6.01
CA ARG A 93 -0.24 -0.94 -5.33
C ARG A 93 -1.27 -1.68 -4.48
N GLN A 94 -1.80 -2.80 -4.99
CA GLN A 94 -2.75 -3.63 -4.23
C GLN A 94 -2.12 -4.24 -2.98
N TYR A 95 -0.90 -4.76 -3.09
CA TYR A 95 -0.16 -5.31 -1.96
C TYR A 95 0.19 -4.21 -0.95
N GLU A 96 0.70 -3.08 -1.41
CA GLU A 96 1.11 -1.96 -0.56
C GLU A 96 -0.05 -1.35 0.23
N ALA A 97 -1.27 -1.34 -0.32
CA ALA A 97 -2.44 -0.85 0.40
C ALA A 97 -2.68 -1.58 1.73
N ALA A 98 -2.33 -2.87 1.81
CA ALA A 98 -2.36 -3.64 3.05
C ALA A 98 -1.09 -3.43 3.90
N CYS A 99 0.07 -3.26 3.24
CA CYS A 99 1.34 -3.11 3.94
C CYS A 99 1.45 -1.83 4.76
N VAL A 100 0.97 -0.70 4.23
CA VAL A 100 1.10 0.61 4.86
C VAL A 100 0.28 0.80 6.14
N THR A 101 -0.61 -0.14 6.45
CA THR A 101 -1.38 -0.18 7.70
C THR A 101 -0.91 -1.25 8.69
N ARG A 102 0.13 -1.99 8.34
CA ARG A 102 0.61 -3.19 9.07
C ARG A 102 0.92 -2.94 10.54
N TYR A 103 1.41 -1.75 10.88
CA TYR A 103 1.79 -1.39 12.26
C TYR A 103 0.75 -0.52 12.96
N ASP A 104 -0.38 -0.20 12.32
CA ASP A 104 -1.37 0.72 12.89
C ASP A 104 -2.01 0.15 14.16
N GLU A 105 -2.23 -1.16 14.25
CA GLU A 105 -2.73 -1.80 15.46
C GLU A 105 -1.73 -1.67 16.62
N ILE A 106 -0.44 -1.91 16.37
CA ILE A 106 0.63 -1.74 17.38
C ILE A 106 0.67 -0.29 17.87
N VAL A 107 0.59 0.67 16.95
CA VAL A 107 0.56 2.11 17.29
C VAL A 107 -0.66 2.47 18.14
N ALA A 108 -1.81 1.86 17.86
CA ALA A 108 -3.06 2.15 18.56
C ALA A 108 -3.14 1.48 19.94
N THR A 109 -2.62 0.26 20.11
CA THR A 109 -2.82 -0.56 21.31
C THR A 109 -1.68 -0.52 22.31
N ALA A 110 -0.44 -0.23 21.86
CA ALA A 110 0.68 -0.12 22.78
C ALA A 110 0.45 0.93 23.86
N SER A 111 0.81 0.58 25.09
CA SER A 111 0.61 1.40 26.29
C SER A 111 1.90 2.10 26.79
N SER A 112 3.07 1.73 26.23
CA SER A 112 4.37 2.28 26.62
C SER A 112 5.38 2.24 25.46
N ALA A 113 6.47 3.02 25.59
CA ALA A 113 7.58 2.99 24.63
C ALA A 113 8.21 1.60 24.52
N GLU A 114 8.43 0.92 25.66
CA GLU A 114 9.01 -0.42 25.68
C GLU A 114 8.11 -1.47 25.00
N GLU A 115 6.82 -1.40 25.21
CA GLU A 115 5.87 -2.28 24.55
C GLU A 115 5.86 -2.06 23.04
N LEU A 116 5.73 -0.81 22.60
CA LEU A 116 5.74 -0.45 21.19
C LEU A 116 7.05 -0.89 20.52
N LYS A 117 8.20 -0.64 21.14
CA LYS A 117 9.53 -1.05 20.67
C LYS A 117 9.62 -2.56 20.48
N ARG A 118 9.16 -3.33 21.48
CA ARG A 118 9.16 -4.80 21.45
C ARG A 118 8.28 -5.33 20.33
N GLU A 119 7.06 -4.82 20.22
CA GLU A 119 6.08 -5.32 19.24
C GLU A 119 6.41 -4.91 17.81
N PHE A 120 6.82 -3.67 17.60
CA PHE A 120 7.23 -3.19 16.28
C PHE A 120 8.47 -3.94 15.76
N SER A 121 9.50 -4.11 16.59
CA SER A 121 10.70 -4.86 16.19
C SER A 121 10.40 -6.33 15.89
N ALA A 122 9.52 -6.96 16.67
CA ALA A 122 9.05 -8.32 16.41
C ALA A 122 8.22 -8.42 15.14
N ALA A 123 7.34 -7.44 14.86
CA ALA A 123 6.54 -7.39 13.65
C ALA A 123 7.40 -7.21 12.39
N MET A 124 8.46 -6.38 12.44
CA MET A 124 9.41 -6.26 11.33
C MET A 124 10.14 -7.58 11.05
N ALA A 125 10.58 -8.29 12.09
CA ALA A 125 11.23 -9.59 11.96
C ALA A 125 10.27 -10.67 11.42
N LEU A 126 9.00 -10.64 11.84
CA LEU A 126 7.96 -11.53 11.30
C LEU A 126 7.73 -11.25 9.81
N THR A 127 7.57 -9.98 9.43
CA THR A 127 7.42 -9.55 8.05
C THR A 127 8.56 -10.04 7.16
N LEU A 128 9.80 -9.98 7.65
CA LEU A 128 10.95 -10.49 6.91
C LEU A 128 10.82 -12.00 6.60
N ARG A 129 10.29 -12.78 7.54
CA ARG A 129 10.11 -14.24 7.35
C ARG A 129 8.91 -14.59 6.48
N THR A 130 7.79 -13.87 6.64
CA THR A 130 6.53 -14.24 5.97
C THR A 130 6.38 -13.64 4.59
N ASP A 131 6.91 -12.44 4.36
CA ASP A 131 6.66 -11.65 3.16
C ASP A 131 7.93 -11.38 2.33
N ALA A 132 9.03 -12.12 2.58
CA ALA A 132 10.29 -11.93 1.88
C ALA A 132 10.16 -11.87 0.33
N PRO A 133 9.36 -12.74 -0.34
CA PRO A 133 9.19 -12.66 -1.79
C PRO A 133 8.59 -11.34 -2.26
N MET A 134 7.64 -10.79 -1.49
CA MET A 134 6.96 -9.53 -1.82
C MET A 134 7.88 -8.33 -1.63
N HIS A 135 8.66 -8.34 -0.55
CA HIS A 135 9.66 -7.29 -0.31
C HIS A 135 10.79 -7.34 -1.33
N ARG A 136 11.21 -8.53 -1.78
CA ARG A 136 12.15 -8.69 -2.89
C ARG A 136 11.61 -8.03 -4.15
N LEU A 137 10.34 -8.26 -4.50
CA LEU A 137 9.69 -7.63 -5.65
C LEU A 137 9.64 -6.10 -5.49
N TRP A 138 9.32 -5.59 -4.29
CA TRP A 138 9.32 -4.16 -4.02
C TRP A 138 10.69 -3.53 -4.29
N TYR A 139 11.76 -4.09 -3.74
CA TYR A 139 13.12 -3.55 -3.96
C TYR A 139 13.58 -3.71 -5.41
N ASP A 140 13.16 -4.75 -6.11
CA ASP A 140 13.43 -4.91 -7.55
C ASP A 140 12.77 -3.76 -8.33
N LEU A 141 11.48 -3.48 -8.12
CA LEU A 141 10.78 -2.36 -8.75
C LEU A 141 11.40 -1.01 -8.40
N ARG A 142 11.72 -0.80 -7.15
CA ARG A 142 12.36 0.44 -6.69
C ARG A 142 13.70 0.67 -7.39
N ASN A 143 14.50 -0.38 -7.56
CA ASN A 143 15.76 -0.29 -8.30
C ASN A 143 15.52 -0.05 -9.80
N GLN A 144 14.55 -0.71 -10.42
CA GLN A 144 14.20 -0.50 -11.82
C GLN A 144 13.71 0.93 -12.10
N SER A 145 12.99 1.56 -11.17
CA SER A 145 12.51 2.94 -11.31
C SER A 145 13.62 4.00 -11.40
N LEU A 146 14.86 3.64 -11.05
CA LEU A 146 16.04 4.51 -11.28
C LEU A 146 16.35 4.64 -12.78
N PHE A 147 15.99 3.66 -13.59
CA PHE A 147 16.26 3.58 -15.02
C PHE A 147 14.98 3.76 -15.86
N GLU A 148 13.83 3.24 -15.38
CA GLU A 148 12.55 3.25 -16.06
C GLU A 148 11.64 4.36 -15.53
N GLU A 149 11.27 5.29 -16.38
CA GLU A 149 10.47 6.46 -15.99
C GLU A 149 8.97 6.15 -15.90
N SER A 150 8.50 5.15 -16.66
CA SER A 150 7.08 4.84 -16.84
C SER A 150 6.31 4.59 -15.54
N PHE A 151 6.94 4.00 -14.53
CA PHE A 151 6.32 3.72 -13.23
C PHE A 151 7.03 4.40 -12.04
N ARG A 152 7.95 5.33 -12.29
CA ARG A 152 8.68 6.05 -11.23
C ARG A 152 7.75 6.81 -10.29
N ALA A 153 6.71 7.44 -10.83
CA ALA A 153 5.72 8.16 -10.04
C ALA A 153 4.99 7.23 -9.07
N ASP A 154 4.64 6.02 -9.50
CA ASP A 154 3.98 5.01 -8.66
C ASP A 154 4.88 4.53 -7.53
N VAL A 155 6.15 4.31 -7.82
CA VAL A 155 7.16 3.91 -6.82
C VAL A 155 7.35 5.01 -5.78
N LEU A 156 7.43 6.27 -6.19
CA LEU A 156 7.55 7.41 -5.27
C LEU A 156 6.32 7.55 -4.37
N GLU A 157 5.10 7.35 -4.90
CA GLU A 157 3.87 7.37 -4.10
C GLU A 157 3.86 6.27 -3.05
N ILE A 158 4.27 5.06 -3.41
CA ILE A 158 4.36 3.93 -2.48
C ILE A 158 5.43 4.17 -1.42
N ASP A 159 6.60 4.67 -1.83
CA ASP A 159 7.72 4.98 -0.92
C ASP A 159 7.32 6.04 0.12
N GLN A 160 6.60 7.08 -0.29
CA GLN A 160 6.04 8.08 0.61
C GLN A 160 5.06 7.48 1.63
N ARG A 161 4.16 6.62 1.22
CA ARG A 161 3.21 5.95 2.14
C ARG A 161 3.93 5.05 3.15
N ARG A 162 5.01 4.40 2.75
CA ARG A 162 5.88 3.62 3.66
C ARG A 162 6.60 4.52 4.65
N GLU A 163 7.11 5.67 4.21
CA GLU A 163 7.67 6.69 5.09
C GLU A 163 6.64 7.14 6.14
N GLU A 164 5.42 7.47 5.71
CA GLU A 164 4.32 7.87 6.61
C GLU A 164 3.98 6.76 7.62
N MET A 165 3.96 5.49 7.20
CA MET A 165 3.75 4.34 8.09
C MET A 165 4.83 4.27 9.19
N ILE A 166 6.09 4.35 8.81
CA ILE A 166 7.22 4.33 9.75
C ILE A 166 7.18 5.55 10.66
N TRP A 167 6.86 6.72 10.11
CA TRP A 167 6.78 7.94 10.91
C TRP A 167 5.68 7.91 11.97
N ARG A 168 4.55 7.23 11.71
CA ARG A 168 3.51 7.01 12.73
C ARG A 168 4.06 6.22 13.93
N VAL A 169 4.86 5.17 13.67
CA VAL A 169 5.49 4.37 14.73
C VAL A 169 6.49 5.22 15.53
N ILE A 170 7.40 5.91 14.84
CA ILE A 170 8.43 6.74 15.46
C ILE A 170 7.82 7.87 16.30
N SER A 171 6.79 8.54 15.77
CA SER A 171 6.09 9.62 16.47
C SER A 171 5.39 9.12 17.74
N ARG A 172 4.76 7.94 17.66
CA ARG A 172 4.11 7.32 18.82
C ARG A 172 5.13 6.91 19.89
N TYR A 173 6.24 6.30 19.45
CA TYR A 173 7.35 5.97 20.35
C TYR A 173 7.87 7.21 21.08
N ALA A 174 8.18 8.27 20.35
CA ALA A 174 8.67 9.53 20.90
C ALA A 174 7.68 10.14 21.89
N SER A 175 6.37 10.09 21.60
CA SER A 175 5.32 10.54 22.50
C SER A 175 5.34 9.78 23.84
N PHE A 176 5.50 8.46 23.83
CA PHE A 176 5.59 7.66 25.05
C PHE A 176 6.90 7.89 25.81
N ALA A 177 8.02 8.02 25.11
CA ALA A 177 9.33 8.25 25.72
C ALA A 177 9.52 9.70 26.21
N GLY A 178 8.65 10.63 25.82
CA GLY A 178 8.77 12.06 26.14
C GLY A 178 10.02 12.69 25.54
N ILE A 179 10.35 12.32 24.29
CA ILE A 179 11.52 12.81 23.55
C ILE A 179 11.10 13.57 22.29
N GLU A 180 11.95 14.47 21.84
CA GLU A 180 11.87 15.09 20.52
C GLU A 180 12.74 14.31 19.54
N VAL A 181 12.18 13.91 18.38
CA VAL A 181 12.92 13.17 17.37
C VAL A 181 13.75 14.14 16.54
N ALA A 182 15.07 14.02 16.61
CA ALA A 182 16.02 14.86 15.87
C ALA A 182 16.13 14.48 14.37
N LEU A 183 15.54 13.35 13.96
CA LEU A 183 15.53 12.90 12.56
C LEU A 183 14.28 13.40 11.84
N SER A 184 14.45 13.74 10.55
CA SER A 184 13.29 13.93 9.68
C SER A 184 12.58 12.60 9.43
N PRO A 185 11.27 12.61 9.05
CA PRO A 185 10.56 11.39 8.64
C PRO A 185 11.33 10.57 7.60
N HIS A 186 11.85 11.24 6.58
CA HIS A 186 12.64 10.64 5.52
C HIS A 186 13.92 9.95 6.05
N ALA A 187 14.66 10.57 6.96
CA ALA A 187 15.88 9.98 7.53
C ALA A 187 15.54 8.76 8.40
N ALA A 188 14.49 8.84 9.21
CA ALA A 188 14.04 7.72 10.04
C ALA A 188 13.60 6.52 9.18
N TYR A 189 12.84 6.78 8.12
CA TYR A 189 12.44 5.77 7.16
C TYR A 189 13.65 5.15 6.47
N ALA A 190 14.58 5.97 5.93
CA ALA A 190 15.76 5.48 5.22
C ALA A 190 16.62 4.54 6.07
N ILE A 191 16.77 4.82 7.38
CA ILE A 191 17.50 3.96 8.31
C ILE A 191 16.82 2.60 8.47
N LEU A 192 15.51 2.59 8.76
CA LEU A 192 14.76 1.35 9.00
C LEU A 192 14.56 0.54 7.74
N ASP A 193 14.32 1.18 6.60
CA ASP A 193 14.22 0.54 5.29
C ASP A 193 15.56 -0.07 4.88
N GLY A 194 16.68 0.63 5.09
CA GLY A 194 18.02 0.11 4.82
C GLY A 194 18.35 -1.11 5.67
N LEU A 195 18.00 -1.11 6.96
CA LEU A 195 18.14 -2.29 7.83
C LEU A 195 17.30 -3.47 7.33
N PHE A 196 16.07 -3.21 6.94
CA PHE A 196 15.18 -4.25 6.41
C PHE A 196 15.71 -4.82 5.10
N GLN A 197 16.15 -3.96 4.15
CA GLN A 197 16.71 -4.40 2.87
C GLN A 197 17.97 -5.25 3.06
N GLN A 198 18.87 -4.85 3.96
CA GLN A 198 20.05 -5.63 4.30
C GLN A 198 19.68 -6.99 4.90
N ALA A 199 18.77 -7.00 5.87
CA ALA A 199 18.30 -8.24 6.49
C ALA A 199 17.63 -9.17 5.46
N LEU A 200 16.86 -8.62 4.51
CA LEU A 200 16.26 -9.38 3.42
C LEU A 200 17.32 -10.08 2.56
N LEU A 201 18.40 -9.37 2.19
CA LEU A 201 19.50 -9.96 1.44
C LEU A 201 20.13 -11.14 2.20
N HIS A 202 20.40 -10.97 3.49
CA HIS A 202 20.95 -12.04 4.33
C HIS A 202 19.98 -13.22 4.47
N HIS A 203 18.69 -12.95 4.66
CA HIS A 203 17.65 -13.98 4.75
C HIS A 203 17.56 -14.80 3.45
N LEU A 204 17.57 -14.14 2.30
CA LEU A 204 17.56 -14.79 0.98
C LEU A 204 18.85 -15.59 0.69
N ALA A 205 19.96 -15.22 1.34
CA ALA A 205 21.22 -15.97 1.30
C ALA A 205 21.25 -17.18 2.28
N GLY A 206 20.15 -17.44 3.00
CA GLY A 206 20.03 -18.59 3.92
C GLY A 206 20.55 -18.32 5.34
N ASN A 207 20.78 -17.04 5.73
CA ASN A 207 21.13 -16.71 7.10
C ASN A 207 19.88 -16.81 8.01
N GLU A 208 19.79 -17.83 8.83
CA GLU A 208 18.67 -18.07 9.76
C GLU A 208 18.57 -16.98 10.85
N ALA A 209 19.69 -16.33 11.21
CA ALA A 209 19.71 -15.27 12.22
C ALA A 209 19.20 -13.92 11.69
N ALA A 210 19.05 -13.72 10.36
CA ALA A 210 18.78 -12.42 9.75
C ALA A 210 17.56 -11.70 10.35
N ALA A 211 16.50 -12.43 10.70
CA ALA A 211 15.30 -11.85 11.28
C ALA A 211 15.52 -11.37 12.72
N GLU A 212 16.26 -12.11 13.54
CA GLU A 212 16.58 -11.71 14.91
C GLU A 212 17.59 -10.57 14.93
N ASP A 213 18.57 -10.58 14.01
CA ASP A 213 19.51 -9.48 13.82
C ASP A 213 18.77 -8.18 13.43
N LEU A 214 17.78 -8.28 12.51
CA LEU A 214 16.91 -7.15 12.17
C LEU A 214 16.20 -6.62 13.42
N ARG A 215 15.55 -7.51 14.18
CA ARG A 215 14.83 -7.15 15.40
C ARG A 215 15.74 -6.41 16.38
N ALA A 216 16.94 -6.95 16.64
CA ALA A 216 17.91 -6.34 17.54
C ALA A 216 18.37 -4.95 17.04
N ASN A 217 18.56 -4.79 15.73
CA ASN A 217 18.98 -3.51 15.15
C ASN A 217 17.86 -2.47 15.20
N VAL A 218 16.59 -2.85 14.97
CA VAL A 218 15.44 -1.96 15.14
C VAL A 218 15.33 -1.45 16.57
N VAL A 219 15.48 -2.34 17.58
CA VAL A 219 15.54 -1.95 18.99
C VAL A 219 16.65 -0.92 19.24
N ARG A 220 17.87 -1.18 18.75
CA ARG A 220 19.00 -0.24 18.90
C ARG A 220 18.74 1.13 18.27
N VAL A 221 18.08 1.18 17.10
CA VAL A 221 17.72 2.46 16.47
C VAL A 221 16.78 3.25 17.37
N LEU A 222 15.75 2.61 17.93
CA LEU A 222 14.82 3.27 18.85
C LEU A 222 15.51 3.71 20.15
N ASP A 223 16.40 2.89 20.71
CA ASP A 223 17.21 3.26 21.90
C ASP A 223 18.12 4.47 21.65
N ILE A 224 18.70 4.59 20.45
CA ILE A 224 19.52 5.75 20.07
C ILE A 224 18.67 7.03 19.99
N LEU A 225 17.44 6.93 19.53
CA LEU A 225 16.51 8.07 19.54
C LEU A 225 16.21 8.54 20.97
N GLU A 226 16.06 7.60 21.92
CA GLU A 226 15.81 7.89 23.34
C GLU A 226 17.03 8.47 24.06
N ALA A 227 18.23 7.97 23.75
CA ALA A 227 19.50 8.40 24.41
C ALA A 227 19.84 9.89 24.18
N ARG A 228 19.16 10.56 23.24
CA ARG A 228 19.31 12.00 23.00
C ARG A 228 18.40 12.90 23.84
N LYS A 229 17.79 12.36 24.90
CA LYS A 229 17.09 13.18 25.89
C LYS A 229 18.06 14.22 26.45
N ALA A 230 17.82 15.52 26.19
CA ALA A 230 18.68 16.59 26.68
C ALA A 230 18.80 16.48 28.21
N PRO A 231 19.99 16.73 28.78
CA PRO A 231 20.08 16.84 30.24
C PRO A 231 19.16 17.97 30.70
N ALA A 232 18.34 17.66 31.70
CA ALA A 232 17.41 18.59 32.33
C ALA A 232 18.17 19.74 33.02
#